data_5b49eb8dfe550cd9ceabc94491c88883
#
_entry.id   5b49eb8dfe550cd9ceabc94491c88883
#
_cell.length_a   1.000
_cell.length_b   1.000
_cell.length_c   1.000
_cell.angle_alpha   90.00
_cell.angle_beta   90.00
_cell.angle_gamma   90.00
#
_symmetry.space_group_name_H-M   'P 1'
#
loop_
_entity.id
_entity.type
_entity.pdbx_description
1 polymer ?
#
loop_
_entity_poly.entity_id
_entity_poly.type
_entity_poly.pdbx_seq_one_letter_code
_entity_poly.pdbx_strand_id
1 'polypeptide(L)'
;DFLGEYSAGLYGHSDPYITKALIEAVESGLSFGAPNEWEALLAEEICSRVKSIDKVRFTNSGTEANLMAIGAARAFTDRKKIMVFEGSYHGGVLYFKGNTSPVNVPYEIIKAPFNNIDETVKLIRTNADDLAAVLIEPMLGSGGCIPARKEFLQAIRNETNTNGICLIFDEVMTSRSSIGGLQEKLDIYPDITTLGKYLGGGASFGAFGGPNEIMDLWDPTHPDGLAHAGTFNNNTMSMAAGYTGLTKVFTREVADKLFDSGEAFKSSINKMCDTHNVSLQMTGVGSILGLHVEK
;
A
#
# COMPACT_ATOMS: atom_id res chain seq x y z
N ASP A 1 -17.71 -2.29 -15.72
CA ASP A 1 -17.40 -1.77 -14.40
C ASP A 1 -16.10 -0.94 -14.44
N PHE A 2 -16.21 0.31 -14.05
CA PHE A 2 -15.06 1.22 -13.96
C PHE A 2 -14.67 1.55 -12.51
N LEU A 3 -15.39 1.04 -11.51
CA LEU A 3 -15.05 1.23 -10.12
C LEU A 3 -13.97 0.25 -9.66
N GLY A 4 -14.05 -1.02 -10.07
CA GLY A 4 -13.10 -2.07 -9.76
C GLY A 4 -12.87 -2.25 -8.26
N GLU A 5 -13.91 -2.02 -7.45
CA GLU A 5 -13.95 -2.11 -5.99
C GLU A 5 -12.76 -1.39 -5.34
N TYR A 6 -12.47 -0.16 -5.80
CA TYR A 6 -11.34 0.64 -5.33
C TYR A 6 -9.99 -0.09 -5.42
N SER A 7 -9.78 -0.84 -6.51
CA SER A 7 -8.65 -1.74 -6.82
C SER A 7 -8.68 -3.15 -6.21
N ALA A 8 -9.66 -3.51 -5.39
CA ALA A 8 -9.78 -4.87 -4.87
C ALA A 8 -10.28 -5.86 -5.93
N GLY A 9 -11.07 -5.40 -6.90
CA GLY A 9 -11.67 -6.23 -7.96
C GLY A 9 -10.73 -6.56 -9.13
N LEU A 10 -9.42 -6.59 -8.92
CA LEU A 10 -8.42 -6.85 -9.97
C LEU A 10 -8.65 -8.17 -10.73
N TYR A 11 -9.13 -9.18 -10.02
CA TYR A 11 -9.37 -10.53 -10.54
C TYR A 11 -10.81 -10.74 -11.06
N GLY A 12 -11.66 -9.69 -11.04
CA GLY A 12 -13.10 -9.84 -11.20
C GLY A 12 -13.74 -10.47 -9.96
N HIS A 13 -14.99 -10.96 -10.11
CA HIS A 13 -15.79 -11.42 -8.96
C HIS A 13 -15.85 -12.94 -8.83
N SER A 14 -15.33 -13.72 -9.79
CA SER A 14 -15.40 -15.17 -9.81
C SER A 14 -14.33 -15.78 -10.71
N ASP A 15 -13.06 -15.44 -10.44
CA ASP A 15 -11.94 -16.05 -11.16
C ASP A 15 -11.89 -17.57 -10.87
N PRO A 16 -11.78 -18.42 -11.90
CA PRO A 16 -11.84 -19.87 -11.72
C PRO A 16 -10.68 -20.46 -10.94
N TYR A 17 -9.47 -19.87 -11.04
CA TYR A 17 -8.30 -20.34 -10.27
C TYR A 17 -8.48 -20.01 -8.79
N ILE A 18 -8.91 -18.79 -8.48
CA ILE A 18 -9.14 -18.33 -7.11
C ILE A 18 -10.31 -19.09 -6.48
N THR A 19 -11.41 -19.28 -7.23
CA THR A 19 -12.56 -20.05 -6.76
C THR A 19 -12.16 -21.48 -6.37
N LYS A 20 -11.35 -22.15 -7.21
CA LYS A 20 -10.84 -23.48 -6.92
C LYS A 20 -9.97 -23.50 -5.66
N ALA A 21 -9.03 -22.57 -5.52
CA ALA A 21 -8.16 -22.49 -4.36
C ALA A 21 -8.94 -22.22 -3.05
N LEU A 22 -10.01 -21.42 -3.11
CA LEU A 22 -10.89 -21.18 -1.97
C LEU A 22 -11.62 -22.45 -1.52
N ILE A 23 -12.13 -23.25 -2.47
CA ILE A 23 -12.78 -24.54 -2.16
C ILE A 23 -11.78 -25.49 -1.49
N GLU A 24 -10.57 -25.63 -2.05
CA GLU A 24 -9.52 -26.48 -1.48
C GLU A 24 -9.12 -26.00 -0.07
N ALA A 25 -9.01 -24.69 0.16
CA ALA A 25 -8.71 -24.13 1.47
C ALA A 25 -9.81 -24.44 2.50
N VAL A 26 -11.09 -24.31 2.12
CA VAL A 26 -12.24 -24.63 2.99
C VAL A 26 -12.27 -26.11 3.35
N GLU A 27 -12.03 -27.01 2.39
CA GLU A 27 -11.99 -28.46 2.60
C GLU A 27 -10.80 -28.88 3.48
N SER A 28 -9.68 -28.16 3.43
CA SER A 28 -8.48 -28.43 4.22
C SER A 28 -8.56 -27.90 5.66
N GLY A 29 -9.47 -26.98 5.92
CA GLY A 29 -9.72 -26.39 7.23
C GLY A 29 -9.43 -24.88 7.29
N LEU A 30 -10.10 -24.22 8.23
CA LEU A 30 -10.04 -22.79 8.46
C LEU A 30 -9.56 -22.47 9.88
N SER A 31 -9.03 -21.25 10.06
CA SER A 31 -8.75 -20.68 11.39
C SER A 31 -7.77 -21.51 12.24
N PHE A 32 -6.63 -21.85 11.68
CA PHE A 32 -5.58 -22.53 12.44
C PHE A 32 -4.93 -21.58 13.46
N GLY A 33 -4.66 -22.10 14.66
CA GLY A 33 -3.94 -21.37 15.71
C GLY A 33 -2.41 -21.39 15.57
N ALA A 34 -1.91 -21.75 14.37
CA ALA A 34 -0.48 -21.84 14.05
C ALA A 34 -0.27 -21.44 12.58
N PRO A 35 0.97 -21.15 12.15
CA PRO A 35 1.29 -20.91 10.75
C PRO A 35 0.81 -22.07 9.87
N ASN A 36 0.34 -21.74 8.67
CA ASN A 36 -0.11 -22.71 7.69
C ASN A 36 0.67 -22.58 6.38
N GLU A 37 0.59 -23.60 5.52
CA GLU A 37 1.34 -23.63 4.27
C GLU A 37 1.01 -22.44 3.34
N TRP A 38 -0.26 -22.06 3.25
CA TRP A 38 -0.69 -20.94 2.41
C TRP A 38 -0.11 -19.59 2.87
N GLU A 39 0.03 -19.42 4.18
CA GLU A 39 0.69 -18.25 4.75
C GLU A 39 2.15 -18.15 4.31
N ALA A 40 2.89 -19.25 4.40
CA ALA A 40 4.29 -19.31 3.99
C ALA A 40 4.44 -19.02 2.48
N LEU A 41 3.64 -19.69 1.64
CA LEU A 41 3.66 -19.52 0.19
C LEU A 41 3.34 -18.06 -0.22
N LEU A 42 2.34 -17.44 0.40
CA LEU A 42 2.01 -16.05 0.10
C LEU A 42 3.09 -15.09 0.58
N ALA A 43 3.69 -15.35 1.75
CA ALA A 43 4.79 -14.54 2.26
C ALA A 43 6.01 -14.59 1.33
N GLU A 44 6.42 -15.78 0.89
CA GLU A 44 7.50 -15.96 -0.07
C GLU A 44 7.23 -15.24 -1.39
N GLU A 45 6.01 -15.36 -1.91
CA GLU A 45 5.61 -14.70 -3.15
C GLU A 45 5.66 -13.17 -3.03
N ILE A 46 5.18 -12.59 -1.93
CA ILE A 46 5.25 -11.14 -1.68
C ILE A 46 6.71 -10.68 -1.57
N CYS A 47 7.53 -11.35 -0.76
CA CYS A 47 8.94 -11.00 -0.59
C CYS A 47 9.73 -11.13 -1.90
N SER A 48 9.41 -12.11 -2.75
CA SER A 48 10.05 -12.27 -4.05
C SER A 48 9.72 -11.16 -5.05
N ARG A 49 8.54 -10.53 -4.92
CA ARG A 49 8.06 -9.48 -5.82
C ARG A 49 8.45 -8.08 -5.39
N VAL A 50 8.28 -7.78 -4.10
CA VAL A 50 8.37 -6.43 -3.57
C VAL A 50 9.75 -6.22 -2.96
N LYS A 51 10.62 -5.55 -3.70
CA LYS A 51 12.06 -5.40 -3.40
C LYS A 51 12.36 -4.77 -2.03
N SER A 52 11.46 -3.97 -1.49
CA SER A 52 11.60 -3.35 -0.16
C SER A 52 11.24 -4.29 0.99
N ILE A 53 10.78 -5.52 0.72
CA ILE A 53 10.26 -6.45 1.72
C ILE A 53 11.15 -7.69 1.80
N ASP A 54 11.96 -7.80 2.86
CA ASP A 54 12.65 -9.04 3.23
C ASP A 54 11.73 -9.98 4.03
N LYS A 55 10.89 -9.40 4.90
CA LYS A 55 9.91 -10.11 5.72
C LYS A 55 8.57 -9.39 5.72
N VAL A 56 7.49 -10.16 5.77
CA VAL A 56 6.12 -9.67 5.75
C VAL A 56 5.32 -10.23 6.92
N ARG A 57 4.37 -9.46 7.44
CA ARG A 57 3.34 -9.88 8.39
C ARG A 57 1.96 -9.54 7.87
N PHE A 58 0.99 -10.41 8.17
CA PHE A 58 -0.38 -10.29 7.68
C PHE A 58 -1.30 -9.65 8.71
N THR A 59 -2.32 -8.96 8.19
CA THR A 59 -3.42 -8.32 8.93
C THR A 59 -4.72 -8.52 8.16
N ASN A 60 -5.86 -8.06 8.69
CA ASN A 60 -7.15 -8.26 8.03
C ASN A 60 -7.57 -7.11 7.10
N SER A 61 -6.84 -6.02 7.11
CA SER A 61 -7.14 -4.84 6.28
C SER A 61 -5.91 -3.96 6.05
N GLY A 62 -5.95 -3.12 5.00
CA GLY A 62 -4.94 -2.09 4.79
C GLY A 62 -4.88 -1.06 5.93
N THR A 63 -6.00 -0.81 6.62
CA THR A 63 -6.03 0.04 7.83
C THR A 63 -5.17 -0.55 8.94
N GLU A 64 -5.34 -1.83 9.24
CA GLU A 64 -4.50 -2.52 10.24
C GLU A 64 -3.04 -2.56 9.81
N ALA A 65 -2.76 -2.82 8.52
CA ALA A 65 -1.41 -2.81 7.97
C ALA A 65 -0.72 -1.45 8.20
N ASN A 66 -1.41 -0.34 7.93
CA ASN A 66 -0.88 1.00 8.16
C ASN A 66 -0.67 1.30 9.65
N LEU A 67 -1.58 0.88 10.52
CA LEU A 67 -1.40 1.01 11.98
C LEU A 67 -0.17 0.25 12.47
N MET A 68 0.02 -0.97 11.98
CA MET A 68 1.19 -1.80 12.34
C MET A 68 2.49 -1.23 11.77
N ALA A 69 2.49 -0.71 10.54
CA ALA A 69 3.64 -0.04 9.94
C ALA A 69 4.06 1.22 10.73
N ILE A 70 3.08 2.02 11.15
CA ILE A 70 3.32 3.18 12.05
C ILE A 70 3.89 2.69 13.38
N GLY A 71 3.32 1.63 13.97
CA GLY A 71 3.82 1.03 15.20
C GLY A 71 5.27 0.57 15.08
N ALA A 72 5.60 -0.11 13.96
CA ALA A 72 6.96 -0.53 13.62
C ALA A 72 7.94 0.64 13.58
N ALA A 73 7.61 1.66 12.81
CA ALA A 73 8.45 2.84 12.65
C ALA A 73 8.70 3.56 13.99
N ARG A 74 7.65 3.68 14.83
CA ARG A 74 7.78 4.28 16.16
C ARG A 74 8.65 3.44 17.11
N ALA A 75 8.49 2.13 17.10
CA ALA A 75 9.31 1.23 17.92
C ALA A 75 10.77 1.22 17.46
N PHE A 76 11.01 1.22 16.14
CA PHE A 76 12.33 1.20 15.55
C PHE A 76 13.12 2.50 15.80
N THR A 77 12.44 3.65 15.69
CA THR A 77 13.09 4.98 15.84
C THR A 77 13.06 5.56 17.25
N ASP A 78 12.26 4.99 18.14
CA ASP A 78 11.92 5.53 19.48
C ASP A 78 11.37 6.98 19.40
N ARG A 79 10.67 7.31 18.32
CA ARG A 79 10.07 8.63 18.05
C ARG A 79 8.55 8.52 17.99
N LYS A 80 7.82 9.67 18.04
CA LYS A 80 6.36 9.67 18.22
C LYS A 80 5.57 10.26 17.07
N LYS A 81 6.09 11.31 16.42
CA LYS A 81 5.38 12.05 15.38
C LYS A 81 5.33 11.28 14.06
N ILE A 82 4.24 11.44 13.34
CA ILE A 82 4.03 10.85 12.02
C ILE A 82 3.69 11.97 11.05
N MET A 83 4.37 12.03 9.93
CA MET A 83 3.99 12.92 8.83
C MET A 83 3.08 12.20 7.85
N VAL A 84 2.00 12.87 7.45
CA VAL A 84 1.05 12.44 6.41
C VAL A 84 0.78 13.60 5.47
N PHE A 85 0.03 13.37 4.40
CA PHE A 85 -0.22 14.38 3.38
C PHE A 85 -1.68 14.79 3.30
N GLU A 86 -1.91 16.06 2.93
CA GLU A 86 -3.25 16.56 2.66
C GLU A 86 -3.91 15.74 1.53
N GLY A 87 -5.14 15.33 1.76
CA GLY A 87 -5.89 14.50 0.81
C GLY A 87 -5.64 13.00 0.93
N SER A 88 -4.69 12.55 1.78
CA SER A 88 -4.38 11.13 1.93
C SER A 88 -5.46 10.36 2.70
N TYR A 89 -5.49 9.05 2.41
CA TYR A 89 -6.35 8.08 3.06
C TYR A 89 -5.58 6.78 3.32
N HIS A 90 -5.38 6.46 4.58
CA HIS A 90 -4.64 5.26 5.00
C HIS A 90 -5.53 4.27 5.80
N GLY A 91 -6.84 4.41 5.66
CA GLY A 91 -7.83 3.58 6.34
C GLY A 91 -8.85 4.39 7.13
N GLY A 92 -9.90 3.73 7.64
CA GLY A 92 -11.04 4.38 8.28
C GLY A 92 -10.73 5.20 9.54
N VAL A 93 -9.60 4.92 10.18
CA VAL A 93 -9.10 5.63 11.37
C VAL A 93 -7.81 6.43 11.11
N LEU A 94 -7.46 6.60 9.84
CA LEU A 94 -6.30 7.36 9.34
C LEU A 94 -6.71 8.13 8.07
N TYR A 95 -7.63 9.09 8.23
CA TYR A 95 -8.24 9.85 7.13
C TYR A 95 -7.89 11.33 7.24
N PHE A 96 -7.24 11.88 6.21
CA PHE A 96 -6.66 13.22 6.23
C PHE A 96 -7.15 14.14 5.11
N LYS A 97 -8.26 13.80 4.46
CA LYS A 97 -8.93 14.66 3.48
C LYS A 97 -9.80 15.69 4.21
N GLY A 98 -9.48 16.97 4.04
CA GLY A 98 -10.20 18.06 4.68
C GLY A 98 -9.89 18.18 6.18
N ASN A 99 -10.92 18.39 7.01
CA ASN A 99 -10.76 18.50 8.46
C ASN A 99 -10.38 17.14 9.06
N THR A 100 -9.64 17.19 10.17
CA THR A 100 -9.27 15.96 10.90
C THR A 100 -10.52 15.21 11.36
N SER A 101 -10.62 13.94 10.98
CA SER A 101 -11.74 13.09 11.37
C SER A 101 -11.68 12.79 12.87
N PRO A 102 -12.79 12.92 13.60
CA PRO A 102 -12.82 12.62 15.04
C PRO A 102 -12.59 11.15 15.39
N VAL A 103 -12.70 10.26 14.40
CA VAL A 103 -12.43 8.82 14.57
C VAL A 103 -10.97 8.44 14.29
N ASN A 104 -10.14 9.38 13.86
CA ASN A 104 -8.72 9.11 13.69
C ASN A 104 -8.05 8.73 14.99
N VAL A 105 -7.11 7.78 14.92
CA VAL A 105 -6.24 7.46 16.07
C VAL A 105 -5.48 8.71 16.52
N PRO A 106 -5.29 8.91 17.84
CA PRO A 106 -4.73 10.14 18.41
C PRO A 106 -3.19 10.16 18.33
N TYR A 107 -2.64 9.93 17.15
CA TYR A 107 -1.21 10.13 16.92
C TYR A 107 -0.87 11.62 16.79
N GLU A 108 0.37 11.98 17.13
CA GLU A 108 0.93 13.30 16.86
C GLU A 108 1.21 13.44 15.35
N ILE A 109 0.26 14.04 14.63
CA ILE A 109 0.27 14.11 13.17
C ILE A 109 0.79 15.47 12.68
N ILE A 110 1.75 15.42 11.75
CA ILE A 110 2.18 16.55 10.94
C ILE A 110 1.55 16.37 9.56
N LYS A 111 0.74 17.33 9.11
CA LYS A 111 0.17 17.34 7.76
C LYS A 111 1.03 18.20 6.84
N ALA A 112 1.53 17.60 5.76
CA ALA A 112 2.29 18.28 4.71
C ALA A 112 1.47 18.44 3.43
N PRO A 113 1.70 19.48 2.63
CA PRO A 113 1.07 19.63 1.33
C PRO A 113 1.65 18.61 0.34
N PHE A 114 0.77 17.89 -0.37
CA PHE A 114 1.19 16.90 -1.36
C PHE A 114 1.84 17.55 -2.59
N ASN A 115 2.92 16.96 -3.08
CA ASN A 115 3.72 17.47 -4.21
C ASN A 115 4.40 18.84 -3.99
N ASN A 116 4.54 19.30 -2.75
CA ASN A 116 5.29 20.51 -2.40
C ASN A 116 6.62 20.14 -1.72
N ILE A 117 7.71 20.14 -2.49
CA ILE A 117 9.04 19.70 -2.02
C ILE A 117 9.55 20.62 -0.90
N ASP A 118 9.54 21.93 -1.11
CA ASP A 118 10.17 22.88 -0.20
C ASP A 118 9.54 22.84 1.20
N GLU A 119 8.22 22.88 1.26
CA GLU A 119 7.50 22.85 2.54
C GLU A 119 7.63 21.48 3.21
N THR A 120 7.56 20.38 2.46
CA THR A 120 7.71 19.03 3.02
C THR A 120 9.11 18.82 3.59
N VAL A 121 10.16 19.18 2.85
CA VAL A 121 11.55 19.07 3.32
C VAL A 121 11.77 19.94 4.58
N LYS A 122 11.25 21.15 4.59
CA LYS A 122 11.31 22.04 5.76
C LYS A 122 10.62 21.40 6.98
N LEU A 123 9.42 20.82 6.81
CA LEU A 123 8.68 20.15 7.88
C LEU A 123 9.44 18.92 8.40
N ILE A 124 10.04 18.12 7.52
CA ILE A 124 10.86 16.95 7.92
C ILE A 124 12.03 17.42 8.78
N ARG A 125 12.83 18.38 8.30
CA ARG A 125 14.00 18.88 9.01
C ARG A 125 13.66 19.52 10.35
N THR A 126 12.57 20.30 10.41
CA THR A 126 12.13 20.97 11.65
C THR A 126 11.67 19.98 12.72
N ASN A 127 11.22 18.81 12.35
CA ASN A 127 10.70 17.80 13.28
C ASN A 127 11.58 16.53 13.35
N ALA A 128 12.79 16.58 12.79
CA ALA A 128 13.63 15.38 12.60
C ALA A 128 13.85 14.58 13.88
N ASP A 129 14.01 15.25 15.02
CA ASP A 129 14.31 14.60 16.30
C ASP A 129 13.11 13.77 16.85
N ASP A 130 11.88 14.15 16.51
CA ASP A 130 10.64 13.50 17.01
C ASP A 130 9.89 12.73 15.92
N LEU A 131 10.24 12.90 14.65
CA LEU A 131 9.54 12.31 13.52
C LEU A 131 9.95 10.83 13.33
N ALA A 132 9.04 9.92 13.64
CA ALA A 132 9.25 8.48 13.48
C ALA A 132 9.13 8.05 12.03
N ALA A 133 8.11 8.56 11.33
CA ALA A 133 7.83 8.15 9.96
C ALA A 133 7.20 9.23 9.10
N VAL A 134 7.44 9.12 7.79
CA VAL A 134 6.66 9.75 6.73
C VAL A 134 5.82 8.66 6.06
N LEU A 135 4.50 8.72 6.21
CA LEU A 135 3.54 7.80 5.59
C LEU A 135 2.94 8.48 4.37
N ILE A 136 3.10 7.87 3.20
CA ILE A 136 2.65 8.43 1.93
C ILE A 136 2.08 7.37 1.00
N GLU A 137 0.98 7.71 0.33
CA GLU A 137 0.54 7.00 -0.89
C GLU A 137 1.39 7.49 -2.07
N PRO A 138 2.12 6.65 -2.82
CA PRO A 138 2.85 7.09 -4.02
C PRO A 138 1.94 7.72 -5.10
N MET A 139 0.64 7.50 -4.97
CA MET A 139 -0.43 8.21 -5.66
C MET A 139 -1.61 8.33 -4.70
N LEU A 140 -2.11 9.54 -4.46
CA LEU A 140 -3.32 9.73 -3.66
C LEU A 140 -4.50 9.00 -4.32
N GLY A 141 -4.99 7.92 -3.70
CA GLY A 141 -6.12 7.16 -4.24
C GLY A 141 -7.43 7.92 -4.08
N SER A 142 -7.95 8.01 -2.87
CA SER A 142 -9.19 8.71 -2.57
C SER A 142 -9.08 10.24 -2.77
N GLY A 143 -7.88 10.77 -2.79
CA GLY A 143 -7.58 12.17 -3.09
C GLY A 143 -7.73 12.56 -4.57
N GLY A 144 -8.20 11.65 -5.42
CA GLY A 144 -8.47 11.93 -6.84
C GLY A 144 -7.47 11.28 -7.81
N CYS A 145 -6.84 10.19 -7.43
CA CYS A 145 -5.82 9.50 -8.24
C CYS A 145 -4.71 10.48 -8.70
N ILE A 146 -4.20 11.28 -7.78
CA ILE A 146 -3.14 12.27 -8.05
C ILE A 146 -1.77 11.63 -7.81
N PRO A 147 -0.94 11.41 -8.85
CA PRO A 147 0.39 10.84 -8.68
C PRO A 147 1.32 11.77 -7.91
N ALA A 148 2.13 11.21 -7.04
CA ALA A 148 3.29 11.93 -6.53
C ALA A 148 4.31 12.12 -7.66
N ARG A 149 4.89 13.32 -7.76
CA ARG A 149 5.99 13.55 -8.69
C ARG A 149 7.22 12.78 -8.21
N LYS A 150 7.96 12.18 -9.15
CA LYS A 150 9.14 11.38 -8.83
C LYS A 150 10.15 12.17 -8.00
N GLU A 151 10.37 13.43 -8.36
CA GLU A 151 11.30 14.33 -7.66
C GLU A 151 10.84 14.62 -6.22
N PHE A 152 9.53 14.67 -5.99
CA PHE A 152 8.96 14.84 -4.65
C PHE A 152 9.23 13.63 -3.77
N LEU A 153 8.96 12.42 -4.27
CA LEU A 153 9.24 11.18 -3.54
C LEU A 153 10.75 10.99 -3.29
N GLN A 154 11.59 11.35 -4.28
CA GLN A 154 13.04 11.28 -4.13
C GLN A 154 13.55 12.25 -3.06
N ALA A 155 13.00 13.47 -3.00
CA ALA A 155 13.34 14.43 -1.95
C ALA A 155 12.96 13.90 -0.56
N ILE A 156 11.76 13.33 -0.42
CA ILE A 156 11.33 12.69 0.84
C ILE A 156 12.27 11.54 1.20
N ARG A 157 12.58 10.63 0.25
CA ARG A 157 13.49 9.50 0.50
C ARG A 157 14.87 9.97 1.00
N ASN A 158 15.42 10.99 0.37
CA ASN A 158 16.72 11.55 0.75
C ASN A 158 16.68 12.14 2.17
N GLU A 159 15.65 12.93 2.48
CA GLU A 159 15.52 13.55 3.79
C GLU A 159 15.25 12.54 4.90
N THR A 160 14.42 11.52 4.65
CA THR A 160 14.15 10.47 5.62
C THR A 160 15.40 9.64 5.90
N ASN A 161 16.17 9.28 4.88
CA ASN A 161 17.46 8.59 5.05
C ASN A 161 18.45 9.42 5.87
N THR A 162 18.59 10.72 5.55
CA THR A 162 19.55 11.60 6.22
C THR A 162 19.24 11.75 7.71
N ASN A 163 17.97 11.71 8.09
CA ASN A 163 17.53 11.98 9.46
C ASN A 163 17.13 10.71 10.23
N GLY A 164 17.33 9.50 9.69
CA GLY A 164 16.96 8.25 10.32
C GLY A 164 15.45 8.15 10.62
N ILE A 165 14.61 8.59 9.66
CA ILE A 165 13.15 8.57 9.70
C ILE A 165 12.68 7.45 8.78
N CYS A 166 11.72 6.63 9.20
CA CYS A 166 11.17 5.60 8.35
C CYS A 166 10.28 6.20 7.24
N LEU A 167 10.54 5.85 6.00
CA LEU A 167 9.61 6.11 4.90
C LEU A 167 8.67 4.93 4.76
N ILE A 168 7.37 5.18 4.85
CA ILE A 168 6.33 4.16 4.66
C ILE A 168 5.57 4.47 3.37
N PHE A 169 5.59 3.53 2.41
CA PHE A 169 4.71 3.59 1.25
C PHE A 169 3.44 2.81 1.52
N ASP A 170 2.31 3.51 1.52
CA ASP A 170 1.00 2.88 1.44
C ASP A 170 0.73 2.49 -0.02
N GLU A 171 1.03 1.24 -0.33
CA GLU A 171 0.76 0.65 -1.64
C GLU A 171 -0.50 -0.23 -1.66
N VAL A 172 -1.41 -0.01 -0.73
CA VAL A 172 -2.69 -0.74 -0.68
C VAL A 172 -3.47 -0.61 -2.00
N MET A 173 -3.36 0.53 -2.69
CA MET A 173 -3.92 0.71 -4.03
C MET A 173 -2.89 0.53 -5.14
N THR A 174 -1.70 1.09 -4.98
CA THR A 174 -0.72 1.26 -6.05
C THR A 174 0.12 0.03 -6.32
N SER A 175 0.11 -0.98 -5.42
CA SER A 175 0.80 -2.27 -5.62
C SER A 175 0.43 -2.98 -6.93
N ARG A 176 -0.75 -2.70 -7.50
CA ARG A 176 -1.17 -3.27 -8.79
C ARG A 176 -0.56 -2.61 -10.03
N SER A 177 0.28 -1.58 -9.86
CA SER A 177 0.93 -0.89 -10.99
C SER A 177 2.04 -1.71 -11.65
N SER A 178 2.62 -2.66 -10.92
CA SER A 178 3.52 -3.70 -11.42
C SER A 178 3.51 -4.86 -10.42
N ILE A 179 4.23 -5.94 -10.71
CA ILE A 179 4.33 -7.03 -9.71
C ILE A 179 5.10 -6.62 -8.47
N GLY A 180 5.99 -5.63 -8.55
CA GLY A 180 6.74 -5.06 -7.42
C GLY A 180 6.16 -3.77 -6.86
N GLY A 181 4.91 -3.41 -7.25
CA GLY A 181 4.25 -2.18 -6.81
C GLY A 181 4.66 -0.95 -7.63
N LEU A 182 4.12 0.22 -7.27
CA LEU A 182 4.50 1.48 -7.92
C LEU A 182 5.95 1.86 -7.59
N GLN A 183 6.48 1.45 -6.44
CA GLN A 183 7.88 1.61 -6.07
C GLN A 183 8.85 1.02 -7.09
N GLU A 184 8.52 -0.12 -7.72
CA GLU A 184 9.32 -0.72 -8.80
C GLU A 184 9.37 0.20 -10.03
N LYS A 185 8.23 0.74 -10.46
CA LYS A 185 8.16 1.67 -11.61
C LYS A 185 8.90 2.98 -11.35
N LEU A 186 8.90 3.46 -10.12
CA LEU A 186 9.57 4.70 -9.72
C LEU A 186 11.06 4.52 -9.46
N ASP A 187 11.50 3.30 -9.15
CA ASP A 187 12.82 2.96 -8.62
C ASP A 187 13.14 3.77 -7.34
N ILE A 188 12.13 3.85 -6.45
CA ILE A 188 12.24 4.48 -5.13
C ILE A 188 11.64 3.52 -4.12
N TYR A 189 12.44 3.09 -3.16
CA TYR A 189 12.07 2.05 -2.20
C TYR A 189 11.92 2.63 -0.79
N PRO A 190 10.78 2.37 -0.11
CA PRO A 190 10.56 2.76 1.27
C PRO A 190 11.27 1.81 2.25
N ASP A 191 11.24 2.16 3.54
CA ASP A 191 11.66 1.28 4.62
C ASP A 191 10.55 0.29 5.00
N ILE A 192 9.29 0.70 4.88
CA ILE A 192 8.14 -0.16 5.13
C ILE A 192 7.14 0.01 3.99
N THR A 193 6.59 -1.10 3.52
CA THR A 193 5.50 -1.11 2.54
C THR A 193 4.26 -1.74 3.15
N THR A 194 3.10 -1.08 2.97
CA THR A 194 1.80 -1.65 3.33
C THR A 194 1.04 -2.08 2.08
N LEU A 195 0.37 -3.22 2.19
CA LEU A 195 -0.32 -3.90 1.10
C LEU A 195 -1.74 -4.29 1.54
N GLY A 196 -2.63 -4.50 0.56
CA GLY A 196 -4.01 -4.87 0.85
C GLY A 196 -4.82 -5.18 -0.41
N LYS A 197 -6.15 -5.09 -0.28
CA LYS A 197 -7.09 -5.18 -1.40
C LYS A 197 -6.95 -6.49 -2.21
N TYR A 198 -6.61 -6.39 -3.51
CA TYR A 198 -6.54 -7.53 -4.42
C TYR A 198 -5.57 -8.63 -3.97
N LEU A 199 -4.54 -8.30 -3.16
CA LEU A 199 -3.59 -9.31 -2.69
C LEU A 199 -4.24 -10.40 -1.82
N GLY A 200 -5.43 -10.16 -1.28
CA GLY A 200 -6.23 -11.19 -0.59
C GLY A 200 -7.12 -12.02 -1.51
N GLY A 201 -7.00 -11.88 -2.84
CA GLY A 201 -7.80 -12.64 -3.79
C GLY A 201 -9.31 -12.33 -3.75
N GLY A 202 -9.71 -11.18 -3.20
CA GLY A 202 -11.11 -10.78 -2.98
C GLY A 202 -11.62 -11.03 -1.55
N ALA A 203 -10.79 -11.59 -0.66
CA ALA A 203 -11.08 -11.76 0.77
C ALA A 203 -10.44 -10.62 1.61
N SER A 204 -10.78 -10.58 2.91
CA SER A 204 -10.18 -9.63 3.86
C SER A 204 -8.68 -9.83 3.94
N PHE A 205 -7.91 -8.77 3.69
CA PHE A 205 -6.46 -8.85 3.63
C PHE A 205 -5.79 -7.50 3.91
N GLY A 206 -4.70 -7.57 4.63
CA GLY A 206 -3.68 -6.53 4.73
C GLY A 206 -2.34 -7.18 5.01
N ALA A 207 -1.27 -6.48 4.69
CA ALA A 207 0.08 -6.88 5.03
C ALA A 207 0.98 -5.65 5.18
N PHE A 208 2.02 -5.78 5.99
CA PHE A 208 3.10 -4.82 6.08
C PHE A 208 4.43 -5.56 6.12
N GLY A 209 5.43 -4.98 5.50
CA GLY A 209 6.74 -5.60 5.44
C GLY A 209 7.83 -4.57 5.20
N GLY A 210 9.06 -5.00 5.43
CA GLY A 210 10.24 -4.16 5.30
C GLY A 210 11.54 -4.98 5.41
N PRO A 211 12.70 -4.33 5.57
CA PRO A 211 13.98 -5.00 5.74
C PRO A 211 14.03 -5.75 7.07
N ASN A 212 14.93 -6.74 7.12
CA ASN A 212 15.10 -7.59 8.31
C ASN A 212 15.26 -6.78 9.59
N GLU A 213 16.05 -5.72 9.58
CA GLU A 213 16.34 -4.90 10.77
C GLU A 213 15.08 -4.28 11.42
N ILE A 214 14.07 -3.96 10.64
CA ILE A 214 12.77 -3.45 11.15
C ILE A 214 11.87 -4.62 11.52
N MET A 215 11.80 -5.64 10.67
CA MET A 215 10.85 -6.73 10.86
C MET A 215 11.26 -7.71 11.96
N ASP A 216 12.54 -7.75 12.34
CA ASP A 216 13.04 -8.52 13.49
C ASP A 216 12.54 -8.00 14.84
N LEU A 217 11.94 -6.82 14.90
CA LEU A 217 11.19 -6.37 16.08
C LEU A 217 10.11 -7.37 16.54
N TRP A 218 9.61 -8.21 15.65
CA TRP A 218 8.62 -9.25 15.94
C TRP A 218 9.20 -10.68 15.97
N ASP A 219 10.51 -10.83 16.07
CA ASP A 219 11.10 -12.16 16.20
C ASP A 219 10.69 -12.77 17.56
N PRO A 220 9.91 -13.87 17.57
CA PRO A 220 9.45 -14.48 18.81
C PRO A 220 10.57 -15.18 19.60
N THR A 221 11.76 -15.33 19.01
CA THR A 221 12.94 -15.89 19.69
C THR A 221 13.72 -14.82 20.44
N HIS A 222 13.44 -13.53 20.18
CA HIS A 222 14.08 -12.42 20.88
C HIS A 222 13.33 -12.11 22.18
N PRO A 223 14.02 -11.95 23.35
CA PRO A 223 13.38 -11.67 24.63
C PRO A 223 12.49 -10.42 24.65
N ASP A 224 12.86 -9.39 23.89
CA ASP A 224 12.16 -8.12 23.78
C ASP A 224 11.31 -8.03 22.51
N GLY A 225 11.02 -9.17 21.87
CA GLY A 225 10.22 -9.23 20.65
C GLY A 225 8.80 -8.69 20.85
N LEU A 226 8.37 -7.83 19.93
CA LEU A 226 7.02 -7.26 19.96
C LEU A 226 5.96 -8.31 19.67
N ALA A 227 4.83 -8.25 20.37
CA ALA A 227 3.69 -9.09 20.05
C ALA A 227 2.89 -8.54 18.87
N HIS A 228 2.57 -9.41 17.91
CA HIS A 228 1.57 -9.14 16.89
C HIS A 228 0.65 -10.35 16.76
N ALA A 229 -0.51 -10.26 17.34
CA ALA A 229 -1.52 -11.32 17.33
C ALA A 229 -2.82 -10.83 16.69
N GLY A 230 -3.49 -11.72 16.01
CA GLY A 230 -4.82 -11.50 15.44
C GLY A 230 -5.34 -12.85 14.94
N THR A 231 -6.47 -13.30 15.49
CA THR A 231 -7.01 -14.65 15.25
C THR A 231 -7.14 -15.01 13.77
N PHE A 232 -7.39 -14.02 12.91
CA PHE A 232 -7.65 -14.23 11.49
C PHE A 232 -6.59 -13.61 10.56
N ASN A 233 -5.46 -13.16 11.11
CA ASN A 233 -4.41 -12.50 10.30
C ASN A 233 -3.89 -13.39 9.17
N ASN A 234 -3.82 -14.69 9.40
CA ASN A 234 -3.34 -15.70 8.46
C ASN A 234 -4.44 -16.66 8.01
N ASN A 235 -5.70 -16.20 7.93
CA ASN A 235 -6.80 -17.08 7.54
C ASN A 235 -6.52 -17.74 6.18
N THR A 236 -6.78 -19.04 6.11
CA THR A 236 -6.42 -19.86 4.95
C THR A 236 -7.07 -19.41 3.65
N MET A 237 -8.29 -18.87 3.71
CA MET A 237 -8.99 -18.37 2.50
C MET A 237 -8.25 -17.19 1.86
N SER A 238 -7.92 -16.18 2.66
CA SER A 238 -7.19 -15.00 2.13
C SER A 238 -5.78 -15.36 1.66
N MET A 239 -5.10 -16.26 2.37
CA MET A 239 -3.76 -16.70 2.02
C MET A 239 -3.76 -17.50 0.71
N ALA A 240 -4.64 -18.49 0.57
CA ALA A 240 -4.77 -19.33 -0.63
C ALA A 240 -5.24 -18.51 -1.85
N ALA A 241 -6.25 -17.68 -1.66
CA ALA A 241 -6.77 -16.81 -2.73
C ALA A 241 -5.73 -15.78 -3.18
N GLY A 242 -5.01 -15.16 -2.24
CA GLY A 242 -3.94 -14.20 -2.52
C GLY A 242 -2.79 -14.85 -3.29
N TYR A 243 -2.26 -15.95 -2.79
CA TYR A 243 -1.19 -16.70 -3.46
C TYR A 243 -1.57 -17.11 -4.88
N THR A 244 -2.78 -17.66 -5.04
CA THR A 244 -3.28 -18.09 -6.35
C THR A 244 -3.50 -16.90 -7.29
N GLY A 245 -4.08 -15.81 -6.79
CA GLY A 245 -4.26 -14.58 -7.56
C GLY A 245 -2.94 -14.01 -8.07
N LEU A 246 -1.92 -13.97 -7.22
CA LEU A 246 -0.60 -13.50 -7.61
C LEU A 246 0.07 -14.45 -8.62
N THR A 247 0.10 -15.74 -8.35
CA THR A 247 0.88 -16.69 -9.16
C THR A 247 0.21 -17.14 -10.45
N LYS A 248 -1.13 -17.15 -10.52
CA LYS A 248 -1.88 -17.66 -11.68
C LYS A 248 -2.57 -16.57 -12.50
N VAL A 249 -2.92 -15.44 -11.90
CA VAL A 249 -3.72 -14.41 -12.58
C VAL A 249 -2.92 -13.13 -12.78
N PHE A 250 -2.34 -12.55 -11.74
CA PHE A 250 -1.58 -11.31 -11.82
C PHE A 250 -0.08 -11.59 -12.03
N THR A 251 0.25 -12.14 -13.20
CA THR A 251 1.63 -12.36 -13.62
C THR A 251 2.27 -11.05 -14.10
N ARG A 252 3.60 -11.03 -14.28
CA ARG A 252 4.32 -9.85 -14.80
C ARG A 252 3.74 -9.37 -16.15
N GLU A 253 3.50 -10.29 -17.07
CA GLU A 253 2.92 -9.97 -18.38
C GLU A 253 1.54 -9.32 -18.24
N VAL A 254 0.68 -9.84 -17.36
CA VAL A 254 -0.65 -9.29 -17.13
C VAL A 254 -0.56 -7.92 -16.46
N ALA A 255 0.35 -7.75 -15.49
CA ALA A 255 0.56 -6.48 -14.82
C ALA A 255 1.02 -5.38 -15.79
N ASP A 256 2.03 -5.67 -16.62
CA ASP A 256 2.54 -4.73 -17.60
C ASP A 256 1.49 -4.37 -18.65
N LYS A 257 0.77 -5.37 -19.20
CA LYS A 257 -0.34 -5.13 -20.13
C LYS A 257 -1.46 -4.28 -19.54
N LEU A 258 -1.81 -4.53 -18.28
CA LEU A 258 -2.84 -3.77 -17.58
C LEU A 258 -2.40 -2.31 -17.36
N PHE A 259 -1.15 -2.11 -16.99
CA PHE A 259 -0.55 -0.79 -16.82
C PHE A 259 -0.60 0.00 -18.13
N ASP A 260 -0.06 -0.58 -19.22
CA ASP A 260 0.02 0.06 -20.53
C ASP A 260 -1.36 0.36 -21.09
N SER A 261 -2.33 -0.54 -20.91
CA SER A 261 -3.72 -0.34 -21.35
C SER A 261 -4.37 0.84 -20.62
N GLY A 262 -4.11 0.99 -19.33
CA GLY A 262 -4.60 2.13 -18.55
C GLY A 262 -3.99 3.45 -18.99
N GLU A 263 -2.69 3.50 -19.21
CA GLU A 263 -1.98 4.69 -19.72
C GLU A 263 -2.50 5.09 -21.11
N ALA A 264 -2.69 4.12 -22.02
CA ALA A 264 -3.26 4.36 -23.32
C ALA A 264 -4.69 4.89 -23.27
N PHE A 265 -5.52 4.34 -22.38
CA PHE A 265 -6.89 4.78 -22.14
C PHE A 265 -6.93 6.23 -21.61
N LYS A 266 -6.13 6.54 -20.58
CA LYS A 266 -5.99 7.90 -20.03
C LYS A 266 -5.60 8.91 -21.11
N SER A 267 -4.59 8.59 -21.90
CA SER A 267 -4.11 9.45 -22.99
C SER A 267 -5.18 9.68 -24.05
N SER A 268 -5.93 8.65 -24.41
CA SER A 268 -7.00 8.74 -25.41
C SER A 268 -8.16 9.60 -24.94
N ILE A 269 -8.58 9.45 -23.68
CA ILE A 269 -9.65 10.27 -23.08
C ILE A 269 -9.21 11.74 -23.00
N ASN A 270 -8.03 12.04 -22.49
CA ASN A 270 -7.53 13.42 -22.38
C ASN A 270 -7.45 14.07 -23.77
N LYS A 271 -6.89 13.38 -24.76
CA LYS A 271 -6.84 13.88 -26.15
C LYS A 271 -8.25 14.15 -26.72
N MET A 272 -9.23 13.31 -26.43
CA MET A 272 -10.62 13.51 -26.87
C MET A 272 -11.22 14.76 -26.20
N CYS A 273 -11.01 14.93 -24.90
CA CYS A 273 -11.48 16.11 -24.16
C CYS A 273 -10.87 17.39 -24.73
N ASP A 274 -9.56 17.42 -24.98
CA ASP A 274 -8.88 18.57 -25.60
C ASP A 274 -9.43 18.88 -27.00
N THR A 275 -9.61 17.83 -27.86
CA THR A 275 -10.11 17.99 -29.21
C THR A 275 -11.52 18.59 -29.28
N HIS A 276 -12.38 18.24 -28.31
CA HIS A 276 -13.76 18.67 -28.25
C HIS A 276 -14.02 19.83 -27.26
N ASN A 277 -12.94 20.41 -26.70
CA ASN A 277 -13.03 21.47 -25.67
C ASN A 277 -13.93 21.09 -24.50
N VAL A 278 -13.82 19.85 -24.02
CA VAL A 278 -14.55 19.36 -22.85
C VAL A 278 -13.67 19.59 -21.61
N SER A 279 -14.19 20.30 -20.60
CA SER A 279 -13.48 20.58 -19.35
C SER A 279 -13.43 19.36 -18.43
N LEU A 280 -12.81 18.30 -18.91
CA LEU A 280 -12.54 17.07 -18.15
C LEU A 280 -11.08 16.68 -18.31
N GLN A 281 -10.49 16.19 -17.22
CA GLN A 281 -9.14 15.64 -17.21
C GLN A 281 -9.12 14.31 -16.47
N MET A 282 -8.47 13.32 -17.06
CA MET A 282 -8.20 12.04 -16.40
C MET A 282 -6.78 12.02 -15.84
N THR A 283 -6.65 11.73 -14.56
CA THR A 283 -5.37 11.58 -13.85
C THR A 283 -5.17 10.14 -13.42
N GLY A 284 -4.03 9.83 -12.79
CA GLY A 284 -3.73 8.50 -12.26
C GLY A 284 -2.51 7.84 -12.89
N VAL A 285 -2.25 6.60 -12.48
CA VAL A 285 -1.11 5.79 -12.92
C VAL A 285 -1.60 4.40 -13.33
N GLY A 286 -1.19 3.97 -14.52
CA GLY A 286 -1.60 2.68 -15.07
C GLY A 286 -3.11 2.57 -15.13
N SER A 287 -3.66 1.53 -14.54
CA SER A 287 -5.10 1.25 -14.55
C SER A 287 -5.88 1.84 -13.35
N ILE A 288 -5.24 2.69 -12.54
CA ILE A 288 -5.90 3.40 -11.42
C ILE A 288 -6.08 4.84 -11.83
N LEU A 289 -7.30 5.21 -12.21
CA LEU A 289 -7.60 6.47 -12.89
C LEU A 289 -8.71 7.23 -12.17
N GLY A 290 -8.61 8.54 -12.17
CA GLY A 290 -9.62 9.47 -11.66
C GLY A 290 -10.02 10.48 -12.73
N LEU A 291 -11.32 10.85 -12.78
CA LEU A 291 -11.82 11.85 -13.68
C LEU A 291 -12.12 13.15 -12.91
N HIS A 292 -11.63 14.25 -13.42
CA HIS A 292 -11.78 15.57 -12.84
C HIS A 292 -12.50 16.50 -13.80
N VAL A 293 -13.35 17.37 -13.25
CA VAL A 293 -13.95 18.48 -13.98
C VAL A 293 -13.08 19.70 -13.72
N GLU A 294 -12.49 20.28 -14.75
CA GLU A 294 -11.82 21.57 -14.66
C GLU A 294 -12.88 22.67 -14.39
N LYS A 295 -12.56 23.54 -13.45
CA LYS A 295 -13.38 24.71 -13.14
C LYS A 295 -12.93 25.93 -13.93
#